data_f2e9a821982ad0a691f1b9acd085ac02
#
_entry.id   f2e9a821982ad0a691f1b9acd085ac02
#
_cell.length_a   1.000
_cell.length_b   1.000
_cell.length_c   1.000
_cell.angle_alpha   90.00
_cell.angle_beta   90.00
_cell.angle_gamma   90.00
#
_symmetry.space_group_name_H-M   'P 1'
#
loop_
_entity.id
_entity.type
_entity.pdbx_description
1 polymer ?
#
loop_
_entity_poly.entity_id
_entity_poly.type
_entity_poly.pdbx_seq_one_letter_code
_entity_poly.pdbx_strand_id
1 'polypeptide(L)'
;MPIEVTDYRSSPHDQIAHAARVLGRSEHRRKVFSAIYWGKKKSKTVSELVNITGLPEIRVLQEAGRLAANGIVTKIRLDAKKGKKTAYKKDPFYSQHKKQILSLAADRRKLEKFPTKVTPKIPSATIRIPFPKKMVNIKRITIDDIDSFGRVKEVKSVQTIRMPIYEREMKEGIKRILGERGQFQDWGGETDDLFSTRIKIRGKRLAVAFGLKGKGTTGILTPKKMGKRGDQTQKLFRSPADVYIVQYHGQIDQSITEQMEKFAMAKSAAEGRKIYYGVIDREDTARLIAAYSGLFFHRKERR
;
A
#
# COMPACT_ATOMS: atom_id res chain seq x y z
N MET A 1 13.24 10.40 -16.60
CA MET A 1 12.60 10.76 -15.33
C MET A 1 11.42 9.82 -15.12
N PRO A 2 11.35 9.07 -14.04
CA PRO A 2 10.19 8.22 -13.77
C PRO A 2 8.98 9.10 -13.50
N ILE A 3 7.90 8.85 -14.24
CA ILE A 3 6.61 9.49 -13.99
C ILE A 3 6.06 8.89 -12.70
N GLU A 4 6.19 9.59 -11.59
CA GLU A 4 5.44 9.26 -10.38
C GLU A 4 3.95 9.40 -10.68
N VAL A 5 3.27 8.26 -10.81
CA VAL A 5 1.80 8.22 -10.84
C VAL A 5 1.32 8.50 -9.42
N THR A 6 1.31 9.77 -9.06
CA THR A 6 0.76 10.19 -7.77
C THR A 6 -0.76 10.06 -7.85
N ASP A 7 -1.34 9.22 -7.00
CA ASP A 7 -2.80 9.13 -6.88
C ASP A 7 -3.33 10.46 -6.29
N TYR A 8 -3.64 11.42 -7.19
CA TYR A 8 -4.15 12.73 -6.80
C TYR A 8 -5.48 12.66 -6.04
N ARG A 9 -6.18 11.51 -6.11
CA ARG A 9 -7.46 11.30 -5.41
C ARG A 9 -7.28 11.06 -3.91
N SER A 10 -6.09 10.77 -3.45
CA SER A 10 -5.80 10.48 -2.04
C SER A 10 -5.69 11.72 -1.15
N SER A 11 -5.65 12.94 -1.73
CA SER A 11 -5.54 14.21 -0.99
C SER A 11 -6.45 15.27 -1.61
N PRO A 12 -7.28 15.97 -0.79
CA PRO A 12 -8.10 17.09 -1.26
C PRO A 12 -7.29 18.19 -1.95
N HIS A 13 -6.10 18.50 -1.43
CA HIS A 13 -5.23 19.53 -2.00
C HIS A 13 -4.69 19.11 -3.36
N ASP A 14 -4.29 17.85 -3.51
CA ASP A 14 -3.81 17.33 -4.80
C ASP A 14 -4.93 17.29 -5.84
N GLN A 15 -6.16 16.95 -5.44
CA GLN A 15 -7.33 17.00 -6.32
C GLN A 15 -7.61 18.44 -6.79
N ILE A 16 -7.55 19.43 -5.90
CA ILE A 16 -7.75 20.85 -6.22
C ILE A 16 -6.64 21.34 -7.17
N ALA A 17 -5.38 21.03 -6.87
CA ALA A 17 -4.24 21.40 -7.68
C ALA A 17 -4.30 20.75 -9.08
N HIS A 18 -4.67 19.46 -9.14
CA HIS A 18 -4.85 18.74 -10.40
C HIS A 18 -5.93 19.42 -11.28
N ALA A 19 -7.12 19.66 -10.71
CA ALA A 19 -8.20 20.32 -11.42
C ALA A 19 -7.78 21.72 -11.90
N ALA A 20 -7.10 22.51 -11.07
CA ALA A 20 -6.61 23.83 -11.43
C ALA A 20 -5.58 23.78 -12.58
N ARG A 21 -4.65 22.81 -12.57
CA ARG A 21 -3.69 22.60 -13.69
C ARG A 21 -4.41 22.24 -14.99
N VAL A 22 -5.42 21.37 -14.91
CA VAL A 22 -6.23 20.99 -16.10
C VAL A 22 -6.97 22.20 -16.65
N LEU A 23 -7.59 23.01 -15.80
CA LEU A 23 -8.34 24.21 -16.20
C LEU A 23 -7.43 25.33 -16.70
N GLY A 24 -6.25 25.49 -16.11
CA GLY A 24 -5.29 26.54 -16.47
C GLY A 24 -4.77 26.47 -17.90
N ARG A 25 -4.90 25.30 -18.56
CA ARG A 25 -4.44 25.08 -19.93
C ARG A 25 -5.32 25.70 -21.02
N SER A 26 -6.55 26.11 -20.72
CA SER A 26 -7.49 26.63 -21.72
C SER A 26 -8.57 27.52 -21.09
N GLU A 27 -8.75 28.72 -21.63
CA GLU A 27 -9.84 29.61 -21.21
C GLU A 27 -11.22 29.01 -21.51
N HIS A 28 -11.37 28.39 -22.69
CA HIS A 28 -12.62 27.70 -23.03
C HIS A 28 -12.95 26.59 -22.03
N ARG A 29 -11.94 25.86 -21.53
CA ARG A 29 -12.13 24.83 -20.53
C ARG A 29 -12.60 25.43 -19.19
N ARG A 30 -12.06 26.57 -18.78
CA ARG A 30 -12.54 27.31 -17.59
C ARG A 30 -13.99 27.75 -17.77
N LYS A 31 -14.37 28.28 -18.98
CA LYS A 31 -15.75 28.66 -19.29
C LYS A 31 -16.70 27.45 -19.19
N VAL A 32 -16.32 26.31 -19.79
CA VAL A 32 -17.13 25.08 -19.76
C VAL A 32 -17.23 24.52 -18.32
N PHE A 33 -16.15 24.50 -17.57
CA PHE A 33 -16.17 24.11 -16.15
C PHE A 33 -17.12 25.01 -15.36
N SER A 34 -17.01 26.32 -15.50
CA SER A 34 -17.91 27.27 -14.84
C SER A 34 -19.35 27.01 -15.23
N ALA A 35 -19.66 26.84 -16.52
CA ALA A 35 -21.00 26.54 -17.00
C ALA A 35 -21.57 25.25 -16.38
N ILE A 36 -20.75 24.20 -16.24
CA ILE A 36 -21.18 22.94 -15.60
C ILE A 36 -21.45 23.16 -14.12
N TYR A 37 -20.52 23.80 -13.39
CA TYR A 37 -20.54 23.84 -11.91
C TYR A 37 -21.41 24.95 -11.32
N TRP A 38 -21.81 25.98 -12.05
CA TRP A 38 -22.74 27.01 -11.55
C TRP A 38 -24.21 26.64 -11.73
N GLY A 39 -25.06 27.16 -10.86
CA GLY A 39 -26.50 26.90 -10.82
C GLY A 39 -26.89 25.60 -10.12
N LYS A 40 -28.20 25.36 -9.96
CA LYS A 40 -28.76 24.27 -9.15
C LYS A 40 -28.76 22.89 -9.82
N LYS A 41 -28.77 22.83 -11.15
CA LYS A 41 -28.83 21.56 -11.91
C LYS A 41 -27.60 20.67 -11.60
N LYS A 42 -27.84 19.39 -11.30
CA LYS A 42 -26.77 18.38 -11.06
C LYS A 42 -26.03 17.96 -12.33
N SER A 43 -26.69 18.02 -13.49
CA SER A 43 -26.13 17.72 -14.80
C SER A 43 -26.64 18.73 -15.84
N LYS A 44 -25.87 18.94 -16.90
CA LYS A 44 -26.23 19.81 -18.04
C LYS A 44 -25.91 19.11 -19.34
N THR A 45 -26.81 19.24 -20.30
CA THR A 45 -26.65 18.74 -21.67
C THR A 45 -25.66 19.60 -22.43
N VAL A 46 -25.12 19.07 -23.54
CA VAL A 46 -24.24 19.81 -24.43
C VAL A 46 -24.93 21.07 -24.95
N SER A 47 -26.20 20.98 -25.39
CA SER A 47 -26.96 22.12 -25.86
C SER A 47 -27.11 23.24 -24.81
N GLU A 48 -27.37 22.87 -23.55
CA GLU A 48 -27.40 23.84 -22.43
C GLU A 48 -26.06 24.52 -22.23
N LEU A 49 -24.95 23.74 -22.33
CA LEU A 49 -23.62 24.29 -22.20
C LEU A 49 -23.23 25.21 -23.35
N VAL A 50 -23.63 24.90 -24.59
CA VAL A 50 -23.49 25.79 -25.75
C VAL A 50 -24.19 27.12 -25.50
N ASN A 51 -25.44 27.07 -25.03
CA ASN A 51 -26.22 28.29 -24.74
C ASN A 51 -25.61 29.14 -23.63
N ILE A 52 -25.06 28.50 -22.57
CA ILE A 52 -24.46 29.21 -21.45
C ILE A 52 -23.08 29.79 -21.79
N THR A 53 -22.27 29.06 -22.54
CA THR A 53 -20.87 29.46 -22.83
C THR A 53 -20.70 30.29 -24.07
N GLY A 54 -21.66 30.22 -25.00
CA GLY A 54 -21.54 30.81 -26.34
C GLY A 54 -20.50 30.12 -27.23
N LEU A 55 -19.97 28.95 -26.83
CA LEU A 55 -18.97 28.23 -27.60
C LEU A 55 -19.62 27.27 -28.60
N PRO A 56 -18.98 27.04 -29.77
CA PRO A 56 -19.45 26.01 -30.69
C PRO A 56 -19.56 24.63 -30.05
N GLU A 57 -20.54 23.83 -30.46
CA GLU A 57 -20.83 22.51 -29.88
C GLU A 57 -19.59 21.59 -29.84
N ILE A 58 -18.84 21.56 -30.95
CA ILE A 58 -17.59 20.78 -31.05
C ILE A 58 -16.60 21.19 -29.96
N ARG A 59 -16.46 22.49 -29.71
CA ARG A 59 -15.57 23.01 -28.68
C ARG A 59 -16.04 22.61 -27.26
N VAL A 60 -17.35 22.70 -27.00
CA VAL A 60 -17.96 22.28 -25.74
C VAL A 60 -17.70 20.78 -25.49
N LEU A 61 -17.93 19.94 -26.51
CA LEU A 61 -17.68 18.51 -26.45
C LEU A 61 -16.20 18.19 -26.17
N GLN A 62 -15.28 18.86 -26.84
CA GLN A 62 -13.83 18.68 -26.63
C GLN A 62 -13.42 19.06 -25.23
N GLU A 63 -13.79 20.24 -24.75
CA GLU A 63 -13.33 20.70 -23.42
C GLU A 63 -14.04 19.97 -22.28
N ALA A 64 -15.34 19.68 -22.40
CA ALA A 64 -16.04 18.85 -21.43
C ALA A 64 -15.54 17.38 -21.43
N GLY A 65 -15.20 16.85 -22.62
CA GLY A 65 -14.56 15.54 -22.76
C GLY A 65 -13.20 15.47 -22.03
N ARG A 66 -12.38 16.52 -22.14
CA ARG A 66 -11.12 16.64 -21.41
C ARG A 66 -11.33 16.73 -19.90
N LEU A 67 -12.35 17.44 -19.43
CA LEU A 67 -12.72 17.47 -18.02
C LEU A 67 -13.14 16.07 -17.53
N ALA A 68 -13.90 15.32 -18.32
CA ALA A 68 -14.32 13.97 -18.00
C ALA A 68 -13.15 12.98 -18.00
N ALA A 69 -12.24 13.07 -18.98
CA ALA A 69 -11.03 12.25 -19.03
C ALA A 69 -10.11 12.45 -17.82
N ASN A 70 -10.13 13.66 -17.23
CA ASN A 70 -9.38 13.97 -16.00
C ASN A 70 -10.20 13.75 -14.71
N GLY A 71 -11.38 13.12 -14.80
CA GLY A 71 -12.20 12.78 -13.64
C GLY A 71 -12.82 13.99 -12.91
N ILE A 72 -12.84 15.17 -13.57
CA ILE A 72 -13.38 16.40 -12.99
C ILE A 72 -14.91 16.47 -13.13
N VAL A 73 -15.47 15.86 -14.17
CA VAL A 73 -16.91 15.70 -14.40
C VAL A 73 -17.20 14.28 -14.85
N THR A 74 -18.44 13.84 -14.69
CA THR A 74 -18.87 12.53 -15.22
C THR A 74 -19.68 12.74 -16.49
N LYS A 75 -19.26 12.13 -17.60
CA LYS A 75 -20.03 12.09 -18.84
C LYS A 75 -21.16 11.08 -18.69
N ILE A 76 -22.40 11.48 -18.93
CA ILE A 76 -23.61 10.65 -18.85
C ILE A 76 -24.44 10.78 -20.12
N ARG A 77 -25.33 9.81 -20.36
CA ARG A 77 -26.34 9.87 -21.41
C ARG A 77 -27.69 10.01 -20.74
N LEU A 78 -28.45 11.02 -21.11
CA LEU A 78 -29.81 11.25 -20.62
C LEU A 78 -30.82 10.88 -21.73
N ASP A 79 -31.87 10.19 -21.33
CA ASP A 79 -32.99 9.91 -22.24
C ASP A 79 -33.76 11.19 -22.54
N ALA A 80 -34.05 11.42 -23.79
CA ALA A 80 -34.81 12.57 -24.27
C ALA A 80 -35.82 12.10 -25.31
N LYS A 81 -36.88 12.89 -25.51
CA LYS A 81 -37.96 12.59 -26.48
C LYS A 81 -37.46 12.26 -27.91
N LYS A 82 -36.25 12.67 -28.27
CA LYS A 82 -35.59 12.41 -29.58
C LYS A 82 -34.21 11.73 -29.36
N GLY A 83 -34.21 10.60 -28.66
CA GLY A 83 -32.97 9.81 -28.44
C GLY A 83 -32.13 10.24 -27.26
N LYS A 84 -30.92 9.65 -27.11
CA LYS A 84 -30.04 9.88 -25.97
C LYS A 84 -29.20 11.16 -26.18
N LYS A 85 -29.27 12.08 -25.20
CA LYS A 85 -28.44 13.31 -25.21
C LYS A 85 -27.24 13.17 -24.29
N THR A 86 -26.06 13.57 -24.76
CA THR A 86 -24.86 13.66 -23.94
C THR A 86 -25.00 14.80 -22.94
N ALA A 87 -24.70 14.50 -21.66
CA ALA A 87 -24.67 15.47 -20.59
C ALA A 87 -23.47 15.25 -19.67
N TYR A 88 -23.14 16.27 -18.89
CA TYR A 88 -22.05 16.24 -17.93
C TYR A 88 -22.57 16.52 -16.54
N LYS A 89 -22.28 15.58 -15.63
CA LYS A 89 -22.71 15.62 -14.20
C LYS A 89 -21.60 16.19 -13.35
N LYS A 90 -22.00 17.05 -12.39
CA LYS A 90 -21.09 17.60 -11.37
C LYS A 90 -20.61 16.51 -10.41
N ASP A 91 -19.36 16.62 -10.02
CA ASP A 91 -18.82 15.91 -8.88
C ASP A 91 -19.00 16.77 -7.61
N PRO A 92 -19.47 16.21 -6.47
CA PRO A 92 -19.68 16.94 -5.23
C PRO A 92 -18.43 17.66 -4.71
N PHE A 93 -17.27 17.00 -4.74
CA PHE A 93 -16.00 17.56 -4.29
C PHE A 93 -15.62 18.83 -5.07
N TYR A 94 -15.63 18.74 -6.39
CA TYR A 94 -15.29 19.91 -7.25
C TYR A 94 -16.38 21.00 -7.21
N SER A 95 -17.63 20.64 -6.90
CA SER A 95 -18.69 21.63 -6.65
C SER A 95 -18.39 22.49 -5.43
N GLN A 96 -17.93 21.89 -4.36
CA GLN A 96 -17.55 22.56 -3.11
C GLN A 96 -16.34 23.49 -3.32
N HIS A 97 -15.34 23.04 -4.07
CA HIS A 97 -14.07 23.75 -4.25
C HIS A 97 -13.97 24.59 -5.53
N LYS A 98 -15.07 24.76 -6.30
CA LYS A 98 -15.07 25.41 -7.63
C LYS A 98 -14.44 26.79 -7.67
N LYS A 99 -14.71 27.64 -6.67
CA LYS A 99 -14.14 29.01 -6.60
C LYS A 99 -12.62 28.98 -6.42
N GLN A 100 -12.14 28.14 -5.53
CA GLN A 100 -10.71 27.95 -5.26
C GLN A 100 -9.98 27.40 -6.49
N ILE A 101 -10.55 26.39 -7.14
CA ILE A 101 -9.99 25.77 -8.36
C ILE A 101 -9.87 26.82 -9.49
N LEU A 102 -10.91 27.63 -9.70
CA LEU A 102 -10.87 28.67 -10.73
C LEU A 102 -9.87 29.78 -10.40
N SER A 103 -9.77 30.20 -9.16
CA SER A 103 -8.76 31.18 -8.72
C SER A 103 -7.33 30.67 -8.97
N LEU A 104 -7.06 29.41 -8.64
CA LEU A 104 -5.76 28.78 -8.89
C LEU A 104 -5.49 28.56 -10.39
N ALA A 105 -6.51 28.21 -11.17
CA ALA A 105 -6.39 28.03 -12.62
C ALA A 105 -6.13 29.34 -13.39
N ALA A 106 -6.54 30.47 -12.81
CA ALA A 106 -6.31 31.79 -13.39
C ALA A 106 -4.92 32.35 -13.09
N ASP A 107 -4.27 31.88 -12.05
CA ASP A 107 -2.97 32.42 -11.56
C ASP A 107 -1.97 31.28 -11.35
N ARG A 108 -1.04 31.15 -12.31
CA ARG A 108 0.00 30.10 -12.27
C ARG A 108 0.91 30.23 -11.03
N ARG A 109 1.22 31.44 -10.60
CA ARG A 109 2.08 31.66 -9.41
C ARG A 109 1.39 31.21 -8.14
N LYS A 110 0.08 31.44 -8.02
CA LYS A 110 -0.72 30.92 -6.89
C LYS A 110 -0.79 29.41 -6.92
N LEU A 111 -0.94 28.81 -8.11
CA LEU A 111 -0.98 27.35 -8.25
C LEU A 111 0.36 26.69 -7.90
N GLU A 112 1.49 27.27 -8.30
CA GLU A 112 2.82 26.76 -7.93
C GLU A 112 3.10 26.84 -6.43
N LYS A 113 2.53 27.82 -5.76
CA LYS A 113 2.63 28.00 -4.31
C LYS A 113 1.57 27.24 -3.51
N PHE A 114 0.61 26.60 -4.19
CA PHE A 114 -0.46 25.85 -3.52
C PHE A 114 0.09 24.55 -2.94
N PRO A 115 -0.19 24.25 -1.65
CA PRO A 115 0.34 23.06 -1.00
C PRO A 115 -0.23 21.78 -1.62
N THR A 116 0.69 20.86 -1.94
CA THR A 116 0.36 19.51 -2.44
C THR A 116 1.24 18.50 -1.69
N LYS A 117 0.99 17.21 -1.87
CA LYS A 117 1.90 16.19 -1.30
C LYS A 117 3.34 16.30 -1.81
N VAL A 118 3.51 16.77 -3.05
CA VAL A 118 4.83 16.95 -3.67
C VAL A 118 5.50 18.24 -3.20
N THR A 119 4.71 19.28 -2.92
CA THR A 119 5.20 20.58 -2.41
C THR A 119 4.42 20.96 -1.15
N PRO A 120 4.61 20.24 -0.05
CA PRO A 120 3.92 20.58 1.19
C PRO A 120 4.42 21.95 1.67
N LYS A 121 3.55 22.97 1.73
CA LYS A 121 3.77 24.12 2.60
C LYS A 121 3.53 23.70 4.06
N ILE A 122 4.36 22.83 4.54
CA ILE A 122 4.50 22.69 5.97
C ILE A 122 5.43 23.83 6.35
N PRO A 123 5.03 24.78 7.22
CA PRO A 123 6.04 25.49 7.99
C PRO A 123 6.90 24.35 8.55
N SER A 124 8.20 24.39 8.28
CA SER A 124 9.13 23.41 8.84
C SER A 124 9.06 23.56 10.36
N ALA A 125 8.05 22.94 10.97
CA ALA A 125 8.07 22.67 12.38
C ALA A 125 9.16 21.61 12.50
N THR A 126 10.34 22.04 12.93
CA THR A 126 11.36 21.12 13.41
C THR A 126 10.75 20.50 14.65
N ILE A 127 10.03 19.38 14.47
CA ILE A 127 9.61 18.54 15.58
C ILE A 127 10.91 17.92 16.07
N ARG A 128 11.56 18.56 17.03
CA ARG A 128 12.56 17.88 17.86
C ARG A 128 11.79 16.87 18.68
N ILE A 129 11.70 15.66 18.17
CA ILE A 129 11.32 14.51 18.99
C ILE A 129 12.56 14.28 19.86
N PRO A 130 12.54 14.63 21.17
CA PRO A 130 13.59 14.16 22.05
C PRO A 130 13.44 12.65 22.08
N PHE A 131 14.27 11.95 21.33
CA PHE A 131 14.43 10.51 21.58
C PHE A 131 14.87 10.43 23.03
N PRO A 132 14.08 9.84 23.93
CA PRO A 132 14.59 9.55 25.24
C PRO A 132 15.90 8.80 25.01
N LYS A 133 16.93 9.04 25.84
CA LYS A 133 18.21 8.31 25.82
C LYS A 133 18.04 6.81 26.11
N LYS A 134 16.90 6.24 25.75
CA LYS A 134 16.62 4.81 25.81
C LYS A 134 17.42 4.19 24.68
N MET A 135 18.39 3.39 25.09
CA MET A 135 19.22 2.63 24.17
C MET A 135 18.32 1.83 23.22
N VAL A 136 18.51 2.03 21.93
CA VAL A 136 17.90 1.18 20.89
C VAL A 136 18.31 -0.25 21.19
N ASN A 137 17.36 -1.12 21.50
CA ASN A 137 17.61 -2.50 21.85
C ASN A 137 17.02 -3.40 20.76
N ILE A 138 17.82 -3.71 19.77
CA ILE A 138 17.47 -4.62 18.69
C ILE A 138 18.36 -5.85 18.69
N LYS A 139 17.86 -6.96 18.18
CA LYS A 139 18.66 -8.17 17.99
C LYS A 139 18.24 -8.88 16.71
N ARG A 140 19.19 -9.05 15.80
CA ARG A 140 19.03 -9.98 14.69
C ARG A 140 19.06 -11.40 15.22
N ILE A 141 18.13 -12.23 14.74
CA ILE A 141 18.02 -13.64 15.08
C ILE A 141 18.04 -14.50 13.82
N THR A 142 18.48 -15.71 13.98
CA THR A 142 18.40 -16.80 13.00
C THR A 142 17.34 -17.80 13.39
N ILE A 143 17.05 -18.75 12.54
CA ILE A 143 16.11 -19.84 12.86
C ILE A 143 16.59 -20.66 14.06
N ASP A 144 17.90 -20.78 14.26
CA ASP A 144 18.53 -21.53 15.37
C ASP A 144 18.39 -20.82 16.73
N ASP A 145 18.12 -19.51 16.74
CA ASP A 145 17.82 -18.75 17.98
C ASP A 145 16.39 -18.97 18.48
N ILE A 146 15.52 -19.61 17.68
CA ILE A 146 14.09 -19.78 17.97
C ILE A 146 13.86 -21.14 18.64
N ASP A 147 13.63 -21.15 19.95
CA ASP A 147 13.42 -22.39 20.71
C ASP A 147 12.20 -23.18 20.22
N SER A 148 11.15 -22.48 19.73
CA SER A 148 9.97 -23.11 19.16
C SER A 148 10.29 -23.93 17.90
N PHE A 149 11.42 -23.66 17.25
CA PHE A 149 11.93 -24.39 16.09
C PHE A 149 13.13 -25.28 16.44
N GLY A 150 13.28 -25.66 17.70
CA GLY A 150 14.48 -26.33 18.25
C GLY A 150 14.94 -27.57 17.49
N ARG A 151 14.02 -28.35 16.91
CA ARG A 151 14.34 -29.54 16.08
C ARG A 151 15.14 -29.20 14.81
N VAL A 152 15.15 -27.95 14.36
CA VAL A 152 15.95 -27.51 13.20
C VAL A 152 17.45 -27.68 13.46
N LYS A 153 17.90 -27.57 14.71
CA LYS A 153 19.30 -27.74 15.11
C LYS A 153 19.84 -29.16 14.85
N GLU A 154 18.95 -30.15 14.81
CA GLU A 154 19.30 -31.55 14.55
C GLU A 154 19.52 -31.81 13.05
N VAL A 155 19.04 -30.89 12.18
CA VAL A 155 19.15 -31.02 10.74
C VAL A 155 20.47 -30.39 10.25
N LYS A 156 21.50 -31.22 10.07
CA LYS A 156 22.86 -30.78 9.68
C LYS A 156 23.03 -30.47 8.20
N SER A 157 22.31 -31.17 7.33
CA SER A 157 22.27 -30.91 5.88
C SER A 157 20.94 -31.28 5.28
N VAL A 158 20.48 -30.51 4.33
CA VAL A 158 19.26 -30.82 3.59
C VAL A 158 19.66 -31.15 2.16
N GLN A 159 19.64 -32.44 1.82
CA GLN A 159 19.58 -32.82 0.39
C GLN A 159 18.27 -32.28 -0.14
N THR A 160 18.37 -31.48 -1.17
CA THR A 160 17.35 -30.66 -1.83
C THR A 160 15.92 -31.14 -1.61
N ILE A 161 15.22 -30.54 -0.64
CA ILE A 161 13.76 -30.70 -0.60
C ILE A 161 13.26 -30.07 -1.90
N ARG A 162 12.46 -30.82 -2.69
CA ARG A 162 11.80 -30.29 -3.87
C ARG A 162 10.90 -29.12 -3.45
N MET A 163 11.46 -27.93 -3.58
CA MET A 163 10.73 -26.67 -3.43
C MET A 163 10.20 -26.29 -4.80
N PRO A 164 9.06 -25.66 -4.87
CA PRO A 164 8.56 -24.59 -4.00
C PRO A 164 7.35 -24.95 -3.15
N ILE A 165 7.29 -24.42 -1.92
CA ILE A 165 6.12 -24.52 -1.04
C ILE A 165 5.16 -23.34 -1.27
N TYR A 166 3.86 -23.58 -1.17
CA TYR A 166 2.87 -22.51 -1.18
C TYR A 166 2.89 -21.73 0.13
N GLU A 167 2.62 -20.42 0.06
CA GLU A 167 2.54 -19.54 1.24
C GLU A 167 1.55 -20.09 2.28
N ARG A 168 0.39 -20.59 1.83
CA ARG A 168 -0.61 -21.21 2.69
C ARG A 168 -0.07 -22.44 3.42
N GLU A 169 0.68 -23.30 2.75
CA GLU A 169 1.26 -24.51 3.37
C GLU A 169 2.31 -24.13 4.42
N MET A 170 3.13 -23.12 4.12
CA MET A 170 4.10 -22.57 5.06
C MET A 170 3.40 -21.99 6.30
N LYS A 171 2.37 -21.15 6.11
CA LYS A 171 1.54 -20.57 7.17
C LYS A 171 0.97 -21.66 8.08
N GLU A 172 0.33 -22.68 7.51
CA GLU A 172 -0.28 -23.77 8.27
C GLU A 172 0.76 -24.65 8.98
N GLY A 173 1.92 -24.91 8.37
CA GLY A 173 3.02 -25.63 9.01
C GLY A 173 3.55 -24.87 10.25
N ILE A 174 3.84 -23.58 10.12
CA ILE A 174 4.29 -22.75 11.24
C ILE A 174 3.22 -22.68 12.34
N LYS A 175 1.94 -22.50 12.00
CA LYS A 175 0.84 -22.52 12.98
C LYS A 175 0.83 -23.82 13.80
N ARG A 176 0.98 -24.96 13.15
CA ARG A 176 1.01 -26.26 13.85
C ARG A 176 2.23 -26.40 14.75
N ILE A 177 3.42 -25.96 14.31
CA ILE A 177 4.63 -25.94 15.15
C ILE A 177 4.41 -25.08 16.39
N LEU A 178 3.78 -23.93 16.26
CA LEU A 178 3.49 -23.01 17.35
C LEU A 178 2.26 -23.43 18.18
N GLY A 179 1.52 -24.45 17.75
CA GLY A 179 0.28 -24.91 18.41
C GLY A 179 -0.87 -23.91 18.28
N GLU A 180 -0.88 -23.08 17.23
CA GLU A 180 -1.99 -22.18 16.94
C GLU A 180 -3.18 -22.95 16.35
N ARG A 181 -4.36 -22.77 16.93
CA ARG A 181 -5.59 -23.45 16.52
C ARG A 181 -6.59 -22.54 15.82
N GLY A 182 -6.35 -21.20 15.80
CA GLY A 182 -7.23 -20.22 15.20
C GLY A 182 -7.29 -20.34 13.66
N GLN A 183 -8.48 -20.12 13.09
CA GLN A 183 -8.62 -19.88 11.67
C GLN A 183 -8.43 -18.38 11.42
N PHE A 184 -7.40 -18.02 10.67
CA PHE A 184 -7.19 -16.66 10.21
C PHE A 184 -7.74 -16.54 8.79
N GLN A 185 -8.72 -15.66 8.59
CA GLN A 185 -9.20 -15.28 7.27
C GLN A 185 -8.29 -14.20 6.70
N ASP A 186 -7.83 -14.38 5.47
CA ASP A 186 -7.05 -13.37 4.75
C ASP A 186 -8.03 -12.29 4.21
N TRP A 187 -8.04 -11.12 4.83
CA TRP A 187 -8.97 -10.01 4.49
C TRP A 187 -8.40 -9.03 3.47
N GLY A 188 -7.20 -9.24 2.97
CA GLY A 188 -6.58 -8.34 1.99
C GLY A 188 -6.33 -6.94 2.55
N GLY A 189 -5.17 -6.70 3.11
CA GLY A 189 -4.78 -5.44 3.78
C GLY A 189 -4.14 -5.67 5.15
N GLU A 190 -3.94 -6.94 5.49
CA GLU A 190 -3.29 -7.37 6.71
C GLU A 190 -1.87 -6.81 6.84
N THR A 191 -1.46 -6.54 8.07
CA THR A 191 -0.12 -6.04 8.39
C THR A 191 0.93 -7.15 8.36
N ASP A 192 0.50 -8.40 8.57
CA ASP A 192 1.32 -9.61 8.57
C ASP A 192 0.53 -10.79 7.98
N ASP A 193 1.25 -11.81 7.54
CA ASP A 193 0.65 -13.04 6.98
C ASP A 193 0.32 -14.05 8.09
N LEU A 194 1.02 -13.96 9.23
CA LEU A 194 0.77 -14.76 10.42
C LEU A 194 1.23 -14.00 11.67
N PHE A 195 0.32 -13.86 12.63
CA PHE A 195 0.62 -13.34 13.97
C PHE A 195 0.43 -14.46 15.02
N SER A 196 1.37 -14.57 15.95
CA SER A 196 1.27 -15.52 17.07
C SER A 196 1.91 -14.95 18.32
N THR A 197 1.35 -15.27 19.48
CA THR A 197 1.93 -14.94 20.79
C THR A 197 2.66 -16.13 21.44
N ARG A 198 2.97 -17.17 20.66
CA ARG A 198 3.46 -18.46 21.18
C ARG A 198 4.90 -18.78 20.83
N ILE A 199 5.61 -17.90 20.12
CA ILE A 199 7.01 -18.15 19.80
C ILE A 199 7.87 -18.06 21.08
N LYS A 200 8.82 -18.95 21.21
CA LYS A 200 9.79 -18.92 22.31
C LYS A 200 11.18 -18.61 21.78
N ILE A 201 11.85 -17.66 22.42
CA ILE A 201 13.23 -17.29 22.16
C ILE A 201 13.95 -17.17 23.50
N ARG A 202 15.00 -17.96 23.71
CA ARG A 202 15.75 -18.03 24.97
C ARG A 202 14.84 -18.26 26.17
N GLY A 203 13.93 -19.22 26.05
CA GLY A 203 12.96 -19.59 27.09
C GLY A 203 11.80 -18.60 27.28
N LYS A 204 11.85 -17.41 26.71
CA LYS A 204 10.78 -16.39 26.83
C LYS A 204 9.76 -16.55 25.72
N ARG A 205 8.49 -16.49 26.09
CA ARG A 205 7.37 -16.43 25.16
C ARG A 205 7.17 -14.98 24.68
N LEU A 206 7.12 -14.78 23.37
CA LEU A 206 7.05 -13.48 22.71
C LEU A 206 5.94 -13.47 21.65
N ALA A 207 5.50 -12.28 21.24
CA ALA A 207 4.65 -12.10 20.09
C ALA A 207 5.49 -12.01 18.81
N VAL A 208 5.08 -12.72 17.76
CA VAL A 208 5.76 -12.74 16.45
C VAL A 208 4.82 -12.37 15.31
N ALA A 209 5.32 -11.59 14.37
CA ALA A 209 4.70 -11.32 13.09
C ALA A 209 5.57 -11.89 11.97
N PHE A 210 4.96 -12.66 11.07
CA PHE A 210 5.61 -13.24 9.91
C PHE A 210 5.12 -12.56 8.63
N GLY A 211 6.07 -12.23 7.76
CA GLY A 211 5.82 -11.96 6.34
C GLY A 211 6.25 -13.18 5.54
N LEU A 212 5.30 -13.89 4.94
CA LEU A 212 5.54 -15.13 4.22
C LEU A 212 5.53 -14.91 2.71
N LYS A 213 6.44 -15.58 1.99
CA LYS A 213 6.48 -15.58 0.54
C LYS A 213 6.56 -16.99 0.00
N GLY A 214 5.53 -17.34 -0.75
CA GLY A 214 5.41 -18.66 -1.37
C GLY A 214 5.89 -18.69 -2.83
N LYS A 215 5.58 -19.79 -3.53
CA LYS A 215 6.02 -20.06 -4.90
C LYS A 215 5.51 -19.06 -5.96
N GLY A 216 4.54 -18.22 -5.64
CA GLY A 216 4.13 -17.13 -6.53
C GLY A 216 5.19 -16.04 -6.71
N THR A 217 6.19 -15.99 -5.82
CA THR A 217 7.36 -15.14 -5.94
C THR A 217 8.51 -15.96 -6.52
N THR A 218 9.16 -15.47 -7.58
CA THR A 218 10.27 -16.17 -8.27
C THR A 218 11.57 -15.40 -8.17
N GLY A 219 12.70 -16.14 -8.23
CA GLY A 219 14.05 -15.56 -8.15
C GLY A 219 14.38 -14.97 -6.79
N ILE A 220 15.28 -14.00 -6.72
CA ILE A 220 15.68 -13.35 -5.48
C ILE A 220 14.55 -12.47 -4.96
N LEU A 221 14.25 -12.58 -3.66
CA LEU A 221 13.28 -11.72 -3.00
C LEU A 221 13.92 -10.36 -2.72
N THR A 222 13.43 -9.34 -3.41
CA THR A 222 13.86 -7.95 -3.26
C THR A 222 12.74 -7.13 -2.60
N PRO A 223 13.02 -5.92 -2.08
CA PRO A 223 12.00 -5.04 -1.52
C PRO A 223 10.80 -4.80 -2.46
N LYS A 224 11.04 -4.69 -3.77
CA LYS A 224 9.96 -4.52 -4.77
C LYS A 224 8.98 -5.70 -4.81
N LYS A 225 9.44 -6.90 -4.45
CA LYS A 225 8.62 -8.12 -4.40
C LYS A 225 7.93 -8.32 -3.05
N MET A 226 8.21 -7.46 -2.07
CA MET A 226 7.55 -7.45 -0.76
C MET A 226 6.22 -6.70 -0.84
N GLY A 227 5.17 -7.37 -1.36
CA GLY A 227 3.84 -6.82 -1.60
C GLY A 227 3.73 -6.06 -2.92
N LYS A 228 2.51 -5.73 -3.33
CA LYS A 228 2.22 -5.05 -4.60
C LYS A 228 2.92 -3.69 -4.77
N ARG A 229 3.28 -3.04 -3.66
CA ARG A 229 3.92 -1.71 -3.63
C ARG A 229 5.32 -1.74 -3.00
N GLY A 230 5.86 -2.92 -2.68
CA GLY A 230 7.12 -3.05 -1.94
C GLY A 230 7.04 -2.59 -0.48
N ASP A 231 5.84 -2.50 0.09
CA ASP A 231 5.55 -1.91 1.41
C ASP A 231 5.29 -2.95 2.51
N GLN A 232 5.37 -4.24 2.19
CA GLN A 232 5.01 -5.31 3.14
C GLN A 232 5.96 -5.35 4.35
N THR A 233 7.26 -5.09 4.15
CA THR A 233 8.21 -5.01 5.28
C THR A 233 7.80 -3.90 6.25
N GLN A 234 7.43 -2.72 5.74
CA GLN A 234 6.94 -1.62 6.58
C GLN A 234 5.63 -1.98 7.30
N LYS A 235 4.70 -2.63 6.60
CA LYS A 235 3.42 -3.07 7.18
C LYS A 235 3.65 -4.09 8.28
N LEU A 236 4.56 -5.05 8.07
CA LEU A 236 4.92 -6.06 9.05
C LEU A 236 5.28 -5.43 10.41
N PHE A 237 6.08 -4.35 10.40
CA PHE A 237 6.47 -3.66 11.63
C PHE A 237 5.36 -2.80 12.27
N ARG A 238 4.18 -2.68 11.67
CA ARG A 238 3.00 -2.10 12.32
C ARG A 238 2.32 -3.07 13.29
N SER A 239 2.52 -4.38 13.12
CA SER A 239 1.99 -5.38 14.03
C SER A 239 2.54 -5.20 15.44
N PRO A 240 1.72 -5.45 16.49
CA PRO A 240 2.13 -5.30 17.88
C PRO A 240 2.98 -6.50 18.36
N ALA A 241 4.03 -6.84 17.61
CA ALA A 241 4.91 -7.97 17.87
C ALA A 241 6.25 -7.53 18.48
N ASP A 242 6.92 -8.47 19.15
CA ASP A 242 8.30 -8.33 19.64
C ASP A 242 9.31 -8.87 18.62
N VAL A 243 8.85 -9.79 17.75
CA VAL A 243 9.66 -10.54 16.80
C VAL A 243 9.09 -10.36 15.41
N TYR A 244 9.92 -10.01 14.44
CA TYR A 244 9.55 -9.81 13.04
C TYR A 244 10.37 -10.74 12.17
N ILE A 245 9.72 -11.58 11.40
CA ILE A 245 10.36 -12.59 10.55
C ILE A 245 9.83 -12.50 9.13
N VAL A 246 10.73 -12.40 8.15
CA VAL A 246 10.43 -12.59 6.74
C VAL A 246 10.89 -13.98 6.32
N GLN A 247 9.98 -14.79 5.77
CA GLN A 247 10.30 -16.11 5.26
C GLN A 247 10.10 -16.16 3.74
N TYR A 248 11.04 -16.81 3.07
CA TYR A 248 10.96 -17.08 1.63
C TYR A 248 11.72 -18.38 1.28
N HIS A 249 11.15 -19.18 0.40
CA HIS A 249 11.76 -20.44 -0.05
C HIS A 249 12.94 -20.26 -1.02
N GLY A 250 13.26 -19.06 -1.42
CA GLY A 250 14.40 -18.70 -2.28
C GLY A 250 15.40 -17.83 -1.54
N GLN A 251 16.30 -17.23 -2.31
CA GLN A 251 17.28 -16.28 -1.79
C GLN A 251 16.62 -14.95 -1.42
N ILE A 252 16.97 -14.40 -0.27
CA ILE A 252 16.51 -13.10 0.22
C ILE A 252 17.64 -12.09 0.02
N ASP A 253 17.34 -10.97 -0.64
CA ASP A 253 18.27 -9.86 -0.84
C ASP A 253 18.59 -9.19 0.50
N GLN A 254 19.86 -8.81 0.68
CA GLN A 254 20.36 -8.17 1.89
C GLN A 254 19.59 -6.89 2.23
N SER A 255 19.15 -6.15 1.23
CA SER A 255 18.38 -4.91 1.43
C SER A 255 17.09 -5.10 2.22
N ILE A 256 16.48 -6.30 2.19
CA ILE A 256 15.33 -6.62 3.06
C ILE A 256 15.77 -6.67 4.52
N THR A 257 16.88 -7.34 4.82
CA THR A 257 17.43 -7.42 6.18
C THR A 257 17.79 -6.03 6.70
N GLU A 258 18.40 -5.19 5.87
CA GLU A 258 18.73 -3.80 6.22
C GLU A 258 17.49 -2.94 6.46
N GLN A 259 16.43 -3.13 5.67
CA GLN A 259 15.16 -2.46 5.93
C GLN A 259 14.54 -2.92 7.25
N MET A 260 14.54 -4.22 7.53
CA MET A 260 14.04 -4.76 8.79
C MET A 260 14.80 -4.20 9.99
N GLU A 261 16.13 -4.08 9.88
CA GLU A 261 16.96 -3.47 10.93
C GLU A 261 16.54 -2.03 11.22
N LYS A 262 16.41 -1.21 10.17
CA LYS A 262 15.97 0.20 10.32
C LYS A 262 14.59 0.32 10.96
N PHE A 263 13.64 -0.52 10.56
CA PHE A 263 12.31 -0.54 11.18
C PHE A 263 12.34 -1.06 12.62
N ALA A 264 13.19 -2.07 12.92
CA ALA A 264 13.38 -2.55 14.28
C ALA A 264 13.97 -1.47 15.19
N MET A 265 14.97 -0.72 14.70
CA MET A 265 15.54 0.43 15.41
C MET A 265 14.48 1.49 15.72
N ALA A 266 13.73 1.92 14.70
CA ALA A 266 12.68 2.91 14.86
C ALA A 266 11.62 2.46 15.87
N LYS A 267 11.17 1.20 15.78
CA LYS A 267 10.17 0.64 16.68
C LYS A 267 10.70 0.50 18.11
N SER A 268 11.93 0.01 18.28
CA SER A 268 12.57 -0.07 19.58
C SER A 268 12.72 1.28 20.25
N ALA A 269 13.12 2.31 19.48
CA ALA A 269 13.23 3.67 19.97
C ALA A 269 11.86 4.24 20.39
N ALA A 270 10.82 4.02 19.58
CA ALA A 270 9.47 4.52 19.86
C ALA A 270 8.83 3.84 21.08
N GLU A 271 8.95 2.52 21.18
CA GLU A 271 8.27 1.73 22.21
C GLU A 271 9.12 1.46 23.45
N GLY A 272 10.43 1.74 23.41
CA GLY A 272 11.36 1.54 24.54
C GLY A 272 11.55 0.10 24.94
N ARG A 273 11.29 -0.85 24.03
CA ARG A 273 11.41 -2.29 24.28
C ARG A 273 12.34 -2.96 23.28
N LYS A 274 12.76 -4.19 23.61
CA LYS A 274 13.62 -4.98 22.74
C LYS A 274 12.83 -5.53 21.57
N ILE A 275 13.36 -5.35 20.38
CA ILE A 275 12.79 -5.83 19.10
C ILE A 275 13.74 -6.86 18.51
N TYR A 276 13.19 -8.00 18.11
CA TYR A 276 13.91 -9.05 17.38
C TYR A 276 13.49 -9.01 15.91
N TYR A 277 14.44 -9.23 15.00
CA TYR A 277 14.16 -9.35 13.59
C TYR A 277 15.04 -10.41 12.93
N GLY A 278 14.55 -11.05 11.88
CA GLY A 278 15.32 -12.09 11.20
C GLY A 278 14.67 -12.53 9.91
N VAL A 279 15.40 -13.29 9.13
CA VAL A 279 14.94 -13.89 7.89
C VAL A 279 15.08 -15.41 7.97
N ILE A 280 14.18 -16.13 7.31
CA ILE A 280 14.22 -17.57 7.09
C ILE A 280 14.28 -17.74 5.56
N ASP A 281 15.46 -17.96 5.03
CA ASP A 281 15.71 -18.07 3.60
C ASP A 281 15.48 -19.50 3.08
N ARG A 282 16.01 -19.79 1.88
CA ARG A 282 15.88 -21.08 1.21
C ARG A 282 16.40 -22.23 2.08
N GLU A 283 17.60 -22.09 2.63
CA GLU A 283 18.26 -23.15 3.42
C GLU A 283 17.54 -23.37 4.73
N ASP A 284 17.25 -22.31 5.45
CA ASP A 284 16.52 -22.34 6.71
C ASP A 284 15.07 -22.84 6.52
N THR A 285 14.41 -22.47 5.43
CA THR A 285 13.10 -23.01 5.06
C THR A 285 13.15 -24.53 4.82
N ALA A 286 14.18 -25.01 4.14
CA ALA A 286 14.37 -26.42 3.88
C ALA A 286 14.65 -27.19 5.18
N ARG A 287 15.50 -26.65 6.08
CA ARG A 287 15.77 -27.21 7.40
C ARG A 287 14.49 -27.29 8.26
N LEU A 288 13.68 -26.21 8.25
CA LEU A 288 12.43 -26.17 8.98
C LEU A 288 11.44 -27.25 8.51
N ILE A 289 11.28 -27.39 7.19
CA ILE A 289 10.39 -28.39 6.61
C ILE A 289 10.91 -29.81 6.91
N ALA A 290 12.22 -30.06 6.81
CA ALA A 290 12.79 -31.36 7.12
C ALA A 290 12.56 -31.74 8.59
N ALA A 291 12.81 -30.81 9.52
CA ALA A 291 12.64 -31.01 10.94
C ALA A 291 11.19 -31.31 11.36
N TYR A 292 10.22 -30.75 10.63
CA TYR A 292 8.80 -30.80 10.94
C TYR A 292 7.92 -31.32 9.79
N SER A 293 8.44 -32.19 8.92
CA SER A 293 7.79 -32.64 7.69
C SER A 293 6.35 -33.10 7.87
N GLY A 294 6.04 -33.82 8.93
CA GLY A 294 4.69 -34.28 9.25
C GLY A 294 3.68 -33.15 9.57
N LEU A 295 4.17 -31.93 9.87
CA LEU A 295 3.33 -30.78 10.15
C LEU A 295 3.08 -29.91 8.91
N PHE A 296 3.94 -29.99 7.88
CA PHE A 296 3.78 -29.26 6.64
C PHE A 296 2.94 -30.02 5.61
N PHE A 297 3.14 -31.30 5.48
CA PHE A 297 2.48 -32.12 4.48
C PHE A 297 1.47 -33.05 5.16
N HIS A 298 0.18 -32.67 5.17
CA HIS A 298 -0.87 -33.64 5.48
C HIS A 298 -1.00 -34.60 4.31
N ARG A 299 -0.70 -35.89 4.55
CA ARG A 299 -1.28 -36.94 3.72
C ARG A 299 -2.81 -36.79 3.82
N LYS A 300 -3.45 -36.33 2.73
CA LYS A 300 -4.88 -36.54 2.59
C LYS A 300 -5.08 -38.05 2.68
N GLU A 301 -5.60 -38.54 3.79
CA GLU A 301 -6.21 -39.85 3.81
C GLU A 301 -7.26 -39.83 2.72
N ARG A 302 -7.02 -40.62 1.67
CA ARG A 302 -8.02 -40.91 0.66
C ARG A 302 -9.13 -41.70 1.39
N ARG A 303 -10.25 -41.07 1.63
CA ARG A 303 -11.52 -41.69 1.83
C ARG A 303 -12.19 -41.92 0.47
#